data_64dc843f3c4668b19b8a6d6e5c24e82a
#
_entry.id   64dc843f3c4668b19b8a6d6e5c24e82a
#
_cell.length_a   1.000
_cell.length_b   1.000
_cell.length_c   1.000
_cell.angle_alpha   90.00
_cell.angle_beta   90.00
_cell.angle_gamma   90.00
#
_symmetry.space_group_name_H-M   'P 1'
#
loop_
_entity.id
_entity.type
_entity.pdbx_description
1 polymer ?
#
loop_
_entity_poly.entity_id
_entity_poly.type
_entity_poly.pdbx_seq_one_letter_code
_entity_poly.pdbx_strand_id
1 'polypeptide(L)'
;MLLAAQVSIYPLRQLSLSPVIEQALSVFRIYGLEVTPGPMSSIVSGEDETLFTALKETFGQIAKDVEIVMTLTLSNACPVNK
;
A
#
# COMPACT_ATOMS: atom_id res chain seq x y z
N MET A 1 -8.39 15.61 -3.08
CA MET A 1 -7.08 15.78 -3.77
C MET A 1 -6.55 14.42 -4.16
N LEU A 2 -6.15 14.26 -5.39
CA LEU A 2 -5.59 13.01 -5.85
C LEU A 2 -4.13 12.89 -5.43
N LEU A 3 -3.76 11.74 -4.92
CA LEU A 3 -2.40 11.43 -4.50
C LEU A 3 -1.93 10.16 -5.15
N ALA A 4 -0.61 10.05 -5.30
CA ALA A 4 0.04 8.80 -5.65
C ALA A 4 1.02 8.46 -4.54
N ALA A 5 1.04 7.20 -4.15
CA ALA A 5 1.92 6.71 -3.09
C ALA A 5 2.75 5.57 -3.62
N GLN A 6 4.04 5.61 -3.36
CA GLN A 6 4.89 4.46 -3.56
C GLN A 6 5.01 3.75 -2.23
N VAL A 7 4.56 2.49 -2.18
CA VAL A 7 4.41 1.75 -0.94
C VAL A 7 5.29 0.53 -0.98
N SER A 8 6.15 0.39 0.03
CA SER A 8 6.96 -0.81 0.21
C SER A 8 6.65 -1.39 1.58
N ILE A 9 6.42 -2.70 1.65
CA ILE A 9 6.09 -3.37 2.89
C ILE A 9 7.04 -4.54 3.08
N TYR A 10 7.68 -4.58 4.25
CA TYR A 10 8.66 -5.61 4.57
C TYR A 10 8.24 -6.28 5.88
N PRO A 11 7.71 -7.51 5.83
CA PRO A 11 7.49 -8.26 7.06
C PRO A 11 8.81 -8.75 7.60
N LEU A 12 8.97 -8.66 8.92
CA LEU A 12 10.18 -9.07 9.60
C LEU A 12 10.04 -10.51 10.05
N ARG A 13 11.14 -11.26 9.99
CA ARG A 13 11.18 -12.64 10.48
C ARG A 13 10.19 -13.55 9.79
N GLN A 14 9.94 -13.28 8.51
CA GLN A 14 9.07 -14.11 7.69
C GLN A 14 9.87 -14.73 6.56
N LEU A 15 9.57 -15.98 6.26
CA LEU A 15 10.25 -16.68 5.17
C LEU A 15 9.78 -16.23 3.81
N SER A 16 8.54 -15.75 3.72
CA SER A 16 7.99 -15.36 2.44
C SER A 16 7.31 -14.01 2.57
N LEU A 17 7.55 -13.13 1.62
CA LEU A 17 6.92 -11.81 1.58
C LEU A 17 5.59 -11.81 0.85
N SER A 18 5.39 -12.76 -0.06
CA SER A 18 4.26 -12.73 -0.97
C SER A 18 2.90 -12.69 -0.28
N PRO A 19 2.63 -13.50 0.74
CA PRO A 19 1.30 -13.46 1.35
C PRO A 19 0.97 -12.10 1.96
N VAL A 20 1.97 -11.44 2.56
CA VAL A 20 1.77 -10.14 3.18
C VAL A 20 1.50 -9.09 2.12
N ILE A 21 2.25 -9.12 1.03
CA ILE A 21 2.09 -8.15 -0.04
C ILE A 21 0.73 -8.35 -0.72
N GLU A 22 0.33 -9.59 -0.97
CA GLU A 22 -0.97 -9.87 -1.57
C GLU A 22 -2.11 -9.37 -0.70
N GLN A 23 -1.99 -9.55 0.61
CA GLN A 23 -3.00 -9.05 1.52
C GLN A 23 -3.10 -7.53 1.45
N ALA A 24 -1.96 -6.84 1.42
CA ALA A 24 -1.94 -5.39 1.34
C ALA A 24 -2.59 -4.90 0.05
N LEU A 25 -2.22 -5.48 -1.08
CA LEU A 25 -2.77 -5.06 -2.36
C LEU A 25 -4.27 -5.31 -2.42
N SER A 26 -4.72 -6.40 -1.81
CA SER A 26 -6.14 -6.72 -1.74
C SER A 26 -6.92 -5.63 -1.01
N VAL A 27 -6.40 -5.14 0.11
CA VAL A 27 -7.07 -4.07 0.86
C VAL A 27 -7.15 -2.80 0.02
N PHE A 28 -6.06 -2.44 -0.65
CA PHE A 28 -6.06 -1.25 -1.51
C PHE A 28 -7.13 -1.36 -2.60
N ARG A 29 -7.26 -2.54 -3.19
CA ARG A 29 -8.25 -2.74 -4.25
C ARG A 29 -9.67 -2.69 -3.74
N ILE A 30 -9.90 -3.20 -2.54
CA ILE A 30 -11.23 -3.15 -1.93
C ILE A 30 -11.67 -1.70 -1.74
N TYR A 31 -10.73 -0.81 -1.42
CA TYR A 31 -11.04 0.61 -1.28
C TYR A 31 -11.18 1.33 -2.62
N GLY A 32 -11.04 0.62 -3.72
CA GLY A 32 -11.19 1.21 -5.05
C GLY A 32 -9.99 2.00 -5.51
N LEU A 33 -8.85 1.83 -4.87
CA LEU A 33 -7.64 2.52 -5.27
C LEU A 33 -7.02 1.86 -6.49
N GLU A 34 -6.33 2.64 -7.28
CA GLU A 34 -5.61 2.13 -8.42
C GLU A 34 -4.27 1.60 -7.95
N VAL A 35 -3.97 0.35 -8.28
CA VAL A 35 -2.77 -0.31 -7.78
C VAL A 35 -1.96 -0.83 -8.96
N THR A 36 -0.68 -0.47 -8.97
CA THR A 36 0.26 -0.96 -9.96
C THR A 36 1.39 -1.65 -9.20
N PRO A 37 1.38 -2.99 -9.15
CA PRO A 37 2.44 -3.70 -8.44
C PRO A 37 3.76 -3.60 -9.19
N GLY A 38 4.85 -3.52 -8.44
CA GLY A 38 6.18 -3.52 -9.00
C GLY A 38 7.06 -4.51 -8.28
N PRO A 39 8.30 -4.68 -8.74
CA PRO A 39 9.18 -5.71 -8.14
C PRO A 39 9.61 -5.39 -6.71
N MET A 40 9.70 -4.12 -6.33
CA MET A 40 10.17 -3.76 -4.99
C MET A 40 9.21 -2.87 -4.26
N SER A 41 8.21 -2.33 -4.93
CA SER A 41 7.21 -1.47 -4.33
C SER A 41 6.00 -1.44 -5.23
N SER A 42 4.91 -0.89 -4.72
CA SER A 42 3.68 -0.74 -5.50
C SER A 42 3.31 0.73 -5.55
N ILE A 43 2.72 1.14 -6.66
CA ILE A 43 2.17 2.48 -6.78
C ILE A 43 0.68 2.39 -6.53
N VAL A 44 0.20 3.18 -5.58
CA VAL A 44 -1.20 3.19 -5.18
C VAL A 44 -1.69 4.61 -5.30
N SER A 45 -2.80 4.84 -5.98
CA SER A 45 -3.29 6.19 -6.18
C SER A 45 -4.79 6.28 -6.00
N GLY A 46 -5.23 7.45 -5.59
CA GLY A 46 -6.64 7.76 -5.38
C GLY A 46 -6.80 9.03 -4.57
N GLU A 47 -8.02 9.25 -4.10
CA GLU A 47 -8.30 10.41 -3.25
C GLU A 47 -7.59 10.27 -1.91
N ASP A 48 -7.15 11.40 -1.39
CA ASP A 48 -6.33 11.40 -0.17
C ASP A 48 -7.01 10.72 1.01
N GLU A 49 -8.27 11.00 1.26
CA GLU A 49 -8.96 10.38 2.39
C GLU A 49 -9.04 8.88 2.24
N THR A 50 -9.38 8.42 1.05
CA THR A 50 -9.46 6.99 0.79
C THR A 50 -8.10 6.33 0.91
N LEU A 51 -7.09 6.99 0.37
CA LEU A 51 -5.73 6.45 0.40
C LEU A 51 -5.22 6.30 1.82
N PHE A 52 -5.37 7.34 2.65
CA PHE A 52 -4.89 7.28 4.02
C PHE A 52 -5.67 6.27 4.85
N THR A 53 -6.98 6.17 4.63
CA THR A 53 -7.78 5.17 5.33
C THR A 53 -7.31 3.76 4.96
N ALA A 54 -7.07 3.52 3.68
CA ALA A 54 -6.62 2.20 3.23
C ALA A 54 -5.23 1.87 3.76
N LEU A 55 -4.34 2.85 3.85
CA LEU A 55 -3.01 2.61 4.41
C LEU A 55 -3.09 2.25 5.88
N LYS A 56 -3.91 2.96 6.63
CA LYS A 56 -4.11 2.66 8.04
C LYS A 56 -4.67 1.26 8.23
N GLU A 57 -5.68 0.92 7.43
CA GLU A 57 -6.33 -0.38 7.54
C GLU A 57 -5.36 -1.51 7.18
N THR A 58 -4.60 -1.31 6.12
CA THR A 58 -3.62 -2.30 5.67
C THR A 58 -2.59 -2.57 6.75
N PHE A 59 -2.01 -1.49 7.27
CA PHE A 59 -0.98 -1.64 8.31
C PHE A 59 -1.57 -2.34 9.53
N GLY A 60 -2.76 -1.92 9.96
CA GLY A 60 -3.38 -2.48 11.15
C GLY A 60 -3.70 -3.96 11.01
N GLN A 61 -4.18 -4.38 9.84
CA GLN A 61 -4.51 -5.78 9.65
C GLN A 61 -3.29 -6.67 9.67
N ILE A 62 -2.22 -6.25 8.99
CA ILE A 62 -1.01 -7.06 8.90
C ILE A 62 -0.27 -7.06 10.24
N ALA A 63 -0.23 -5.92 10.91
CA ALA A 63 0.53 -5.76 12.13
C ALA A 63 -0.04 -6.58 13.30
N LYS A 64 -1.25 -7.08 13.17
CA LYS A 64 -1.81 -7.96 14.20
C LYS A 64 -1.02 -9.26 14.32
N ASP A 65 -0.46 -9.74 13.23
CA ASP A 65 0.13 -11.06 13.19
C ASP A 65 1.63 -11.04 13.00
N VAL A 66 2.17 -9.99 12.38
CA VAL A 66 3.59 -9.93 12.10
C VAL A 66 4.10 -8.50 12.31
N GLU A 67 5.38 -8.38 12.58
CA GLU A 67 6.03 -7.08 12.59
C GLU A 67 6.35 -6.69 11.16
N ILE A 68 6.04 -5.45 10.80
CA ILE A 68 6.29 -4.98 9.44
C ILE A 68 6.91 -3.59 9.47
N VAL A 69 7.61 -3.29 8.39
CA VAL A 69 8.08 -1.94 8.10
C VAL A 69 7.39 -1.52 6.82
N MET A 70 6.74 -0.37 6.86
CA MET A 70 6.10 0.19 5.68
C MET A 70 6.74 1.53 5.35
N THR A 71 7.22 1.66 4.14
CA THR A 71 7.81 2.90 3.65
C THR A 71 6.88 3.52 2.63
N LEU A 72 6.65 4.82 2.77
CA LEU A 72 5.76 5.56 1.87
C LEU A 72 6.49 6.74 1.28
N THR A 73 6.24 6.97 0.01
CA THR A 73 6.58 8.22 -0.64
C THR A 73 5.31 8.75 -1.28
N LEU A 74 4.88 9.93 -0.86
CA LEU A 74 3.62 10.52 -1.32
C LEU A 74 3.89 11.68 -2.24
N SER A 75 3.03 11.84 -3.24
CA SER A 75 3.11 12.98 -4.13
C SER A 75 1.72 13.38 -4.60
N ASN A 76 1.47 14.68 -4.64
CA ASN A 76 0.29 15.21 -5.32
C ASN A 76 0.65 15.78 -6.69
N ALA A 77 1.90 15.65 -7.09
CA ALA A 77 2.40 16.24 -8.33
C ALA A 77 2.49 15.24 -9.46
N CYS A 78 2.60 13.95 -9.14
CA CYS A 78 2.66 12.93 -10.18
C CYS A 78 1.30 12.81 -10.84
N PRO A 79 1.25 12.82 -12.16
CA PRO A 79 -0.03 12.60 -12.81
C PRO A 79 -0.53 11.23 -12.45
N VAL A 80 -1.70 11.21 -11.85
CA VAL A 80 -2.39 9.96 -11.68
C VAL A 80 -2.79 9.54 -13.08
N ASN A 81 -2.72 8.28 -13.32
CA ASN A 81 -3.03 7.78 -14.62
C ASN A 81 -4.38 8.29 -15.12
N LYS A 82 -4.40 8.77 -16.33
CA LYS A 82 -5.60 9.34 -16.89
C LYS A 82 -6.46 8.29 -17.49
#